data_4db047c7c75d838771569ffbbefc5c9a
#
_entry.id   4db047c7c75d838771569ffbbefc5c9a
#
_cell.length_a   1.000
_cell.length_b   1.000
_cell.length_c   1.000
_cell.angle_alpha   90.00
_cell.angle_beta   90.00
_cell.angle_gamma   90.00
#
_symmetry.space_group_name_H-M   'P 1'
#
loop_
_entity.id
_entity.type
_entity.pdbx_description
1 polymer ?
#
loop_
_entity_poly.entity_id
_entity_poly.type
_entity_poly.pdbx_seq_one_letter_code
_entity_poly.pdbx_strand_id
1 'polypeptide(L)'
;MHYRTGYHADQLGTPPSVLETGPWRLHYQAWSRNAHDTRPPVLMLGGAFQSFRSFAAEVEELLEHHPVILLDLPGQGGNLQLAPELGLGALADLIADFAEALALPPLMPIGLSYGSALAALFASRHPQRCARLLLAGVTTFGRPGARALLEESLRLLEEERLAEFAQGSLTGLINPLRLERTGISPGFRKAMLRQLQRLTGAERERYRQNSRRLLDFAGFTHYPSCPTLVLAGEFDHFTQPWEHAAFAAACTQADCALIHDGDHLAQFERRDACAQLYRPFFLDQALPAAPIGATRLARSRLNEVERRQEPRLAPAQRAGRLHHAELGSLAVEVQELGFFGARLQGALPAGLPVRGWQLALEGLPMLDLLPLRQAGDALSLVFTHMDAAASTALAEHVRPAQLAAAA
;
A
#
# COMPACT_ATOMS: atom_id res chain seq x y z
N MET A 1 4.10 -31.48 4.12
CA MET A 1 4.24 -30.46 5.18
C MET A 1 3.50 -30.89 6.44
N HIS A 2 3.97 -30.51 7.65
CA HIS A 2 3.28 -30.73 8.93
C HIS A 2 2.85 -29.37 9.50
N TYR A 3 1.53 -29.19 9.73
CA TYR A 3 0.95 -27.95 10.26
C TYR A 3 0.90 -28.00 11.80
N ARG A 4 1.08 -26.83 12.44
CA ARG A 4 0.78 -26.68 13.86
C ARG A 4 -0.74 -26.71 14.06
N THR A 5 -1.23 -27.31 15.13
CA THR A 5 -2.64 -27.33 15.52
C THR A 5 -2.86 -26.51 16.81
N GLY A 6 -4.11 -26.16 17.10
CA GLY A 6 -4.44 -25.42 18.34
C GLY A 6 -3.95 -23.98 18.30
N TYR A 7 -4.32 -23.24 17.23
CA TYR A 7 -3.94 -21.84 17.03
C TYR A 7 -4.41 -20.93 18.16
N HIS A 8 -3.50 -20.07 18.62
CA HIS A 8 -3.79 -18.91 19.47
C HIS A 8 -2.96 -17.73 18.96
N ALA A 9 -3.56 -16.53 18.96
CA ALA A 9 -2.93 -15.31 18.40
C ALA A 9 -1.54 -14.99 18.97
N ASP A 10 -1.32 -15.26 20.28
CA ASP A 10 -0.02 -15.04 20.93
C ASP A 10 1.11 -15.86 20.33
N GLN A 11 0.79 -17.00 19.73
CA GLN A 11 1.78 -17.89 19.12
C GLN A 11 2.40 -17.29 17.84
N LEU A 12 1.77 -16.30 17.23
CA LEU A 12 2.34 -15.54 16.11
C LEU A 12 3.60 -14.75 16.51
N GLY A 13 3.81 -14.55 17.81
CA GLY A 13 5.03 -13.95 18.36
C GLY A 13 6.14 -14.93 18.66
N THR A 14 5.92 -16.23 18.51
CA THR A 14 6.96 -17.25 18.72
C THR A 14 7.93 -17.30 17.53
N PRO A 15 9.16 -17.82 17.74
CA PRO A 15 10.12 -17.98 16.64
C PRO A 15 9.50 -18.76 15.47
N PRO A 16 9.67 -18.27 14.23
CA PRO A 16 9.21 -18.97 13.04
C PRO A 16 10.01 -20.24 12.78
N SER A 17 9.44 -21.13 11.97
CA SER A 17 10.22 -22.15 11.27
C SER A 17 11.04 -21.47 10.17
N VAL A 18 12.19 -22.05 9.84
CA VAL A 18 13.08 -21.54 8.80
C VAL A 18 13.26 -22.62 7.74
N LEU A 19 13.05 -22.25 6.49
CA LEU A 19 13.43 -23.04 5.32
C LEU A 19 14.61 -22.37 4.65
N GLU A 20 15.68 -23.12 4.44
CA GLU A 20 16.83 -22.65 3.68
C GLU A 20 16.67 -23.01 2.20
N THR A 21 16.80 -22.01 1.33
CA THR A 21 16.74 -22.15 -0.13
C THR A 21 17.98 -21.47 -0.71
N GLY A 22 19.00 -22.25 -1.03
CA GLY A 22 20.32 -21.72 -1.38
C GLY A 22 20.87 -20.84 -0.24
N PRO A 23 21.26 -19.58 -0.50
CA PRO A 23 21.76 -18.68 0.53
C PRO A 23 20.63 -17.99 1.33
N TRP A 24 19.35 -18.24 0.99
CA TRP A 24 18.22 -17.50 1.52
C TRP A 24 17.52 -18.29 2.63
N ARG A 25 17.11 -17.58 3.66
CA ARG A 25 16.27 -18.08 4.75
C ARG A 25 14.86 -17.56 4.59
N LEU A 26 13.90 -18.46 4.53
CA LEU A 26 12.49 -18.16 4.47
C LEU A 26 11.89 -18.44 5.84
N HIS A 27 11.35 -17.41 6.49
CA HIS A 27 10.72 -17.55 7.80
C HIS A 27 9.24 -17.81 7.61
N TYR A 28 8.69 -18.83 8.26
CA TYR A 28 7.28 -19.15 8.12
C TYR A 28 6.65 -19.69 9.39
N GLN A 29 5.35 -19.54 9.50
CA GLN A 29 4.51 -20.28 10.44
C GLN A 29 3.35 -20.88 9.65
N ALA A 30 3.01 -22.12 9.97
CA ALA A 30 1.99 -22.87 9.26
C ALA A 30 1.01 -23.52 10.24
N TRP A 31 -0.26 -23.24 10.06
CA TRP A 31 -1.34 -23.62 10.96
C TRP A 31 -2.46 -24.34 10.21
N SER A 32 -3.06 -25.36 10.81
CA SER A 32 -4.29 -25.99 10.36
C SER A 32 -5.02 -26.63 11.54
N ARG A 33 -6.30 -26.92 11.36
CA ARG A 33 -7.06 -27.77 12.29
C ARG A 33 -6.63 -29.24 12.22
N ASN A 34 -6.00 -29.64 11.10
CA ASN A 34 -5.43 -30.98 10.90
C ASN A 34 -3.94 -30.89 10.59
N ALA A 35 -3.11 -31.56 11.38
CA ALA A 35 -1.65 -31.57 11.22
C ALA A 35 -1.17 -32.07 9.83
N HIS A 36 -1.96 -32.92 9.18
CA HIS A 36 -1.68 -33.51 7.86
C HIS A 36 -2.65 -33.01 6.77
N ASP A 37 -3.03 -31.75 6.83
CA ASP A 37 -3.95 -31.14 5.86
C ASP A 37 -3.31 -31.12 4.47
N THR A 38 -4.06 -31.57 3.47
CA THR A 38 -3.63 -31.61 2.07
C THR A 38 -4.36 -30.61 1.17
N ARG A 39 -5.30 -29.83 1.75
CA ARG A 39 -6.01 -28.80 0.99
C ARG A 39 -5.08 -27.66 0.60
N PRO A 40 -5.37 -26.93 -0.49
CA PRO A 40 -4.66 -25.70 -0.84
C PRO A 40 -4.58 -24.73 0.35
N PRO A 41 -3.36 -24.35 0.80
CA PRO A 41 -3.23 -23.41 1.91
C PRO A 41 -3.39 -21.97 1.43
N VAL A 42 -3.96 -21.14 2.30
CA VAL A 42 -3.85 -19.69 2.15
C VAL A 42 -2.47 -19.26 2.57
N LEU A 43 -1.74 -18.57 1.68
CA LEU A 43 -0.41 -18.02 1.93
C LEU A 43 -0.50 -16.52 2.14
N MET A 44 -0.11 -16.01 3.30
CA MET A 44 -0.16 -14.58 3.63
C MET A 44 1.20 -13.91 3.45
N LEU A 45 1.22 -12.86 2.62
CA LEU A 45 2.39 -12.01 2.33
C LEU A 45 2.09 -10.59 2.77
N GLY A 46 2.82 -10.11 3.79
CA GLY A 46 2.58 -8.83 4.42
C GLY A 46 3.12 -7.62 3.68
N GLY A 47 2.61 -6.45 4.04
CA GLY A 47 3.13 -5.15 3.63
C GLY A 47 4.41 -4.74 4.37
N ALA A 48 4.94 -3.56 4.02
CA ALA A 48 6.27 -3.10 4.44
C ALA A 48 6.48 -3.04 5.98
N PHE A 49 5.42 -2.74 6.75
CA PHE A 49 5.49 -2.56 8.21
C PHE A 49 4.76 -3.65 8.99
N GLN A 50 4.35 -4.73 8.33
CA GLN A 50 3.60 -5.82 8.94
C GLN A 50 4.52 -6.95 9.42
N SER A 51 4.05 -7.69 10.40
CA SER A 51 4.65 -8.93 10.89
C SER A 51 3.55 -9.99 11.01
N PHE A 52 3.88 -11.23 11.33
CA PHE A 52 2.90 -12.29 11.53
C PHE A 52 1.80 -11.91 12.52
N ARG A 53 2.14 -11.17 13.58
CA ARG A 53 1.15 -10.68 14.57
C ARG A 53 0.08 -9.79 13.98
N SER A 54 0.35 -9.12 12.87
CA SER A 54 -0.61 -8.26 12.20
C SER A 54 -1.81 -9.01 11.64
N PHE A 55 -1.70 -10.34 11.48
CA PHE A 55 -2.70 -11.19 10.82
C PHE A 55 -3.49 -12.08 11.78
N ALA A 56 -3.45 -11.81 13.07
CA ALA A 56 -4.02 -12.70 14.08
C ALA A 56 -5.51 -13.02 13.84
N ALA A 57 -6.31 -12.03 13.52
CA ALA A 57 -7.74 -12.22 13.29
C ALA A 57 -8.03 -12.91 11.95
N GLU A 58 -7.28 -12.55 10.91
CA GLU A 58 -7.41 -13.16 9.57
C GLU A 58 -7.02 -14.64 9.60
N VAL A 59 -5.95 -14.99 10.34
CA VAL A 59 -5.55 -16.39 10.52
C VAL A 59 -6.63 -17.19 11.24
N GLU A 60 -7.18 -16.66 12.35
CA GLU A 60 -8.25 -17.33 13.11
C GLU A 60 -9.46 -17.62 12.22
N GLU A 61 -9.87 -16.66 11.43
CA GLU A 61 -11.01 -16.78 10.52
C GLU A 61 -10.73 -17.77 9.37
N LEU A 62 -9.59 -17.67 8.71
CA LEU A 62 -9.24 -18.53 7.57
C LEU A 62 -9.06 -19.99 7.97
N LEU A 63 -8.58 -20.24 9.20
CA LEU A 63 -8.39 -21.59 9.74
C LEU A 63 -9.70 -22.36 9.90
N GLU A 64 -10.86 -21.70 9.81
CA GLU A 64 -12.14 -22.42 9.78
C GLU A 64 -12.26 -23.32 8.55
N HIS A 65 -11.63 -22.95 7.44
CA HIS A 65 -11.82 -23.58 6.15
C HIS A 65 -10.54 -24.06 5.47
N HIS A 66 -9.39 -23.44 5.76
CA HIS A 66 -8.13 -23.70 5.06
C HIS A 66 -6.94 -23.81 6.01
N PRO A 67 -5.89 -24.57 5.66
CA PRO A 67 -4.60 -24.36 6.28
C PRO A 67 -4.08 -22.97 5.91
N VAL A 68 -3.35 -22.34 6.84
CA VAL A 68 -2.80 -20.98 6.67
C VAL A 68 -1.30 -20.99 6.86
N ILE A 69 -0.59 -20.38 5.95
CA ILE A 69 0.85 -20.18 6.00
C ILE A 69 1.14 -18.67 6.00
N LEU A 70 1.88 -18.22 6.98
CA LEU A 70 2.46 -16.88 7.03
C LEU A 70 3.91 -17.00 6.57
N LEU A 71 4.33 -16.20 5.59
CA LEU A 71 5.67 -16.29 5.00
C LEU A 71 6.33 -14.90 4.98
N ASP A 72 7.53 -14.83 5.55
CA ASP A 72 8.43 -13.68 5.46
C ASP A 72 9.64 -14.06 4.59
N LEU A 73 9.69 -13.53 3.39
CA LEU A 73 10.85 -13.59 2.49
C LEU A 73 12.00 -12.71 3.00
N PRO A 74 13.21 -12.80 2.45
CA PRO A 74 14.30 -11.90 2.80
C PRO A 74 13.90 -10.42 2.70
N GLY A 75 13.99 -9.73 3.82
CA GLY A 75 13.56 -8.33 3.94
C GLY A 75 12.08 -8.12 4.23
N GLN A 76 11.32 -9.15 4.63
CA GLN A 76 9.93 -8.99 5.07
C GLN A 76 9.74 -9.34 6.55
N GLY A 77 8.74 -8.72 7.17
CA GLY A 77 8.28 -9.04 8.52
C GLY A 77 9.40 -9.17 9.54
N GLY A 78 9.53 -10.33 10.16
CA GLY A 78 10.61 -10.68 11.08
C GLY A 78 11.90 -11.17 10.43
N ASN A 79 11.91 -11.35 9.10
CA ASN A 79 13.08 -11.79 8.37
C ASN A 79 13.96 -10.59 7.97
N LEU A 80 14.97 -10.31 8.78
CA LEU A 80 15.89 -9.18 8.58
C LEU A 80 17.07 -9.52 7.65
N GLN A 81 17.09 -10.69 7.02
CA GLN A 81 18.10 -11.01 6.01
C GLN A 81 17.97 -10.06 4.84
N LEU A 82 19.01 -9.29 4.57
CA LEU A 82 19.07 -8.43 3.40
C LEU A 82 19.43 -9.24 2.16
N ALA A 83 18.87 -8.88 1.03
CA ALA A 83 19.08 -9.53 -0.26
C ALA A 83 19.00 -8.46 -1.37
N PRO A 84 19.98 -7.52 -1.43
CA PRO A 84 19.93 -6.38 -2.35
C PRO A 84 19.93 -6.79 -3.83
N GLU A 85 20.49 -7.96 -4.14
CA GLU A 85 20.54 -8.55 -5.47
C GLU A 85 19.20 -9.13 -5.95
N LEU A 86 18.26 -9.38 -5.03
CA LEU A 86 16.96 -9.93 -5.40
C LEU A 86 15.96 -8.82 -5.73
N GLY A 87 15.55 -8.74 -6.98
CA GLY A 87 14.37 -7.98 -7.40
C GLY A 87 13.06 -8.68 -6.99
N LEU A 88 11.92 -8.00 -7.20
CA LEU A 88 10.59 -8.55 -6.86
C LEU A 88 10.30 -9.89 -7.56
N GLY A 89 10.73 -10.06 -8.82
CA GLY A 89 10.55 -11.30 -9.56
C GLY A 89 11.28 -12.48 -8.93
N ALA A 90 12.53 -12.28 -8.51
CA ALA A 90 13.32 -13.33 -7.84
C ALA A 90 12.74 -13.68 -6.45
N LEU A 91 12.23 -12.68 -5.72
CA LEU A 91 11.51 -12.95 -4.47
C LEU A 91 10.21 -13.75 -4.71
N ALA A 92 9.52 -13.51 -5.80
CA ALA A 92 8.35 -14.28 -6.18
C ALA A 92 8.72 -15.74 -6.55
N ASP A 93 9.88 -15.95 -7.17
CA ASP A 93 10.40 -17.29 -7.47
C ASP A 93 10.72 -18.06 -6.17
N LEU A 94 11.24 -17.40 -5.12
CA LEU A 94 11.43 -18.03 -3.80
C LEU A 94 10.13 -18.54 -3.17
N ILE A 95 8.96 -17.98 -3.51
CA ILE A 95 7.67 -18.53 -3.07
C ILE A 95 7.41 -19.88 -3.77
N ALA A 96 7.78 -20.01 -5.03
CA ALA A 96 7.65 -21.26 -5.75
C ALA A 96 8.61 -22.34 -5.20
N ASP A 97 9.86 -21.95 -4.90
CA ASP A 97 10.85 -22.82 -4.29
C ASP A 97 10.38 -23.30 -2.90
N PHE A 98 9.80 -22.38 -2.11
CA PHE A 98 9.19 -22.72 -0.82
C PHE A 98 8.09 -23.76 -0.95
N ALA A 99 7.17 -23.56 -1.92
CA ALA A 99 6.08 -24.49 -2.14
C ALA A 99 6.56 -25.86 -2.63
N GLU A 100 7.62 -25.90 -3.43
CA GLU A 100 8.23 -27.12 -3.92
C GLU A 100 8.95 -27.88 -2.80
N ALA A 101 9.81 -27.21 -2.05
CA ALA A 101 10.59 -27.82 -0.97
C ALA A 101 9.71 -28.44 0.12
N LEU A 102 8.52 -27.86 0.36
CA LEU A 102 7.55 -28.38 1.33
C LEU A 102 6.48 -29.29 0.71
N ALA A 103 6.60 -29.61 -0.59
CA ALA A 103 5.64 -30.42 -1.36
C ALA A 103 4.19 -29.93 -1.16
N LEU A 104 3.97 -28.60 -1.26
CA LEU A 104 2.67 -28.00 -1.08
C LEU A 104 1.81 -28.15 -2.35
N PRO A 105 0.48 -28.32 -2.21
CA PRO A 105 -0.43 -28.16 -3.33
C PRO A 105 -0.41 -26.70 -3.83
N PRO A 106 -1.09 -26.37 -4.95
CA PRO A 106 -1.20 -24.99 -5.42
C PRO A 106 -1.69 -24.07 -4.30
N LEU A 107 -0.99 -22.93 -4.13
CA LEU A 107 -1.23 -21.98 -3.05
C LEU A 107 -2.41 -21.05 -3.37
N MET A 108 -2.97 -20.45 -2.33
CA MET A 108 -3.94 -19.35 -2.42
C MET A 108 -3.36 -18.10 -1.76
N PRO A 109 -2.49 -17.31 -2.45
CA PRO A 109 -1.86 -16.17 -1.86
C PRO A 109 -2.82 -15.04 -1.54
N ILE A 110 -2.60 -14.40 -0.37
CA ILE A 110 -3.10 -13.08 0.00
C ILE A 110 -1.89 -12.14 0.00
N GLY A 111 -1.89 -11.16 -0.87
CA GLY A 111 -0.84 -10.13 -0.91
C GLY A 111 -1.38 -8.78 -0.46
N LEU A 112 -0.75 -8.19 0.57
CA LEU A 112 -1.14 -6.90 1.12
C LEU A 112 -0.04 -5.86 0.87
N SER A 113 -0.40 -4.72 0.25
CA SER A 113 0.54 -3.62 -0.02
C SER A 113 1.82 -4.14 -0.71
N TYR A 114 3.02 -4.01 -0.15
CA TYR A 114 4.24 -4.57 -0.70
C TYR A 114 4.11 -6.05 -1.08
N GLY A 115 3.46 -6.85 -0.22
CA GLY A 115 3.18 -8.26 -0.48
C GLY A 115 2.28 -8.50 -1.68
N SER A 116 1.48 -7.51 -2.10
CA SER A 116 0.62 -7.63 -3.28
C SER A 116 1.42 -7.76 -4.58
N ALA A 117 2.53 -7.03 -4.70
CA ALA A 117 3.43 -7.15 -5.85
C ALA A 117 4.06 -8.56 -5.93
N LEU A 118 4.48 -9.10 -4.78
CA LEU A 118 5.07 -10.44 -4.70
C LEU A 118 4.05 -11.53 -5.03
N ALA A 119 2.84 -11.45 -4.46
CA ALA A 119 1.77 -12.40 -4.72
C ALA A 119 1.33 -12.38 -6.20
N ALA A 120 1.19 -11.19 -6.78
CA ALA A 120 0.82 -11.03 -8.18
C ALA A 120 1.91 -11.56 -9.13
N LEU A 121 3.18 -11.28 -8.84
CA LEU A 121 4.32 -11.81 -9.60
C LEU A 121 4.41 -13.33 -9.48
N PHE A 122 4.25 -13.88 -8.28
CA PHE A 122 4.21 -15.33 -8.10
C PHE A 122 3.11 -15.98 -8.95
N ALA A 123 1.87 -15.46 -8.86
CA ALA A 123 0.74 -16.00 -9.60
C ALA A 123 0.90 -15.90 -11.13
N SER A 124 1.54 -14.81 -11.62
CA SER A 124 1.77 -14.63 -13.06
C SER A 124 2.95 -15.46 -13.60
N ARG A 125 4.01 -15.67 -12.79
CA ARG A 125 5.21 -16.42 -13.17
C ARG A 125 5.05 -17.94 -12.99
N HIS A 126 4.27 -18.33 -11.97
CA HIS A 126 4.05 -19.73 -11.59
C HIS A 126 2.56 -20.09 -11.57
N PRO A 127 1.82 -19.93 -12.70
CA PRO A 127 0.37 -20.05 -12.72
C PRO A 127 -0.12 -21.45 -12.28
N GLN A 128 0.66 -22.50 -12.49
CA GLN A 128 0.32 -23.85 -12.06
C GLN A 128 0.46 -24.07 -10.53
N ARG A 129 1.13 -23.16 -9.83
CA ARG A 129 1.34 -23.19 -8.39
C ARG A 129 0.37 -22.26 -7.63
N CYS A 130 -0.49 -21.52 -8.35
CA CYS A 130 -1.45 -20.58 -7.76
C CYS A 130 -2.88 -21.01 -8.10
N ALA A 131 -3.63 -21.45 -7.08
CA ALA A 131 -5.02 -21.83 -7.24
C ALA A 131 -5.97 -20.63 -7.31
N ARG A 132 -5.76 -19.64 -6.44
CA ARG A 132 -6.51 -18.39 -6.32
C ARG A 132 -5.62 -17.31 -5.79
N LEU A 133 -5.93 -16.04 -6.06
CA LEU A 133 -5.15 -14.90 -5.63
C LEU A 133 -6.04 -13.81 -5.05
N LEU A 134 -5.71 -13.31 -3.85
CA LEU A 134 -6.33 -12.11 -3.28
C LEU A 134 -5.28 -11.00 -3.12
N LEU A 135 -5.61 -9.81 -3.58
CA LEU A 135 -4.74 -8.63 -3.48
C LEU A 135 -5.49 -7.47 -2.82
N ALA A 136 -4.85 -6.80 -1.88
CA ALA A 136 -5.30 -5.53 -1.32
C ALA A 136 -4.13 -4.54 -1.25
N GLY A 137 -4.39 -3.27 -1.60
CA GLY A 137 -3.32 -2.27 -1.69
C GLY A 137 -2.31 -2.60 -2.80
N VAL A 138 -2.79 -2.84 -4.03
CA VAL A 138 -1.93 -3.28 -5.15
C VAL A 138 -0.86 -2.23 -5.45
N THR A 139 0.40 -2.55 -5.18
CA THR A 139 1.52 -1.65 -5.37
C THR A 139 2.13 -1.79 -6.76
N THR A 140 1.83 -0.85 -7.63
CA THR A 140 2.43 -0.75 -8.98
C THR A 140 3.46 0.37 -9.08
N PHE A 141 3.38 1.38 -8.20
CA PHE A 141 4.21 2.60 -8.18
C PHE A 141 4.38 3.29 -9.54
N GLY A 142 3.38 3.16 -10.41
CA GLY A 142 3.39 3.80 -11.73
C GLY A 142 3.13 5.30 -11.68
N ARG A 143 2.51 5.83 -10.60
CA ARG A 143 2.20 7.26 -10.48
C ARG A 143 3.44 8.08 -10.11
N PRO A 144 3.74 9.18 -10.85
CA PRO A 144 4.89 10.04 -10.54
C PRO A 144 4.90 10.55 -9.10
N GLY A 145 3.74 10.95 -8.54
CA GLY A 145 3.65 11.42 -7.16
C GLY A 145 3.97 10.35 -6.14
N ALA A 146 3.47 9.12 -6.32
CA ALA A 146 3.78 8.02 -5.42
C ALA A 146 5.28 7.66 -5.44
N ARG A 147 5.90 7.65 -6.64
CA ARG A 147 7.34 7.44 -6.79
C ARG A 147 8.16 8.54 -6.10
N ALA A 148 7.82 9.81 -6.35
CA ALA A 148 8.52 10.95 -5.73
C ALA A 148 8.45 10.90 -4.20
N LEU A 149 7.29 10.58 -3.62
CA LEU A 149 7.12 10.44 -2.17
C LEU A 149 7.90 9.23 -1.62
N LEU A 150 7.97 8.13 -2.35
CA LEU A 150 8.77 6.97 -1.94
C LEU A 150 10.27 7.29 -1.98
N GLU A 151 10.76 7.95 -3.02
CA GLU A 151 12.15 8.44 -3.13
C GLU A 151 12.49 9.42 -2.00
N GLU A 152 11.55 10.32 -1.67
CA GLU A 152 11.72 11.25 -0.55
C GLU A 152 11.79 10.52 0.79
N SER A 153 10.97 9.49 0.99
CA SER A 153 11.02 8.67 2.21
C SER A 153 12.37 7.98 2.40
N LEU A 154 13.00 7.52 1.31
CA LEU A 154 14.35 6.94 1.34
C LEU A 154 15.40 7.98 1.74
N ARG A 155 15.31 9.19 1.19
CA ARG A 155 16.22 10.29 1.53
C ARG A 155 16.12 10.66 3.01
N LEU A 156 14.90 10.79 3.54
CA LEU A 156 14.68 11.09 4.97
C LEU A 156 15.29 10.02 5.88
N LEU A 157 15.25 8.76 5.49
CA LEU A 157 15.93 7.68 6.23
C LEU A 157 17.45 7.74 6.10
N GLU A 158 17.98 8.14 4.96
CA GLU A 158 19.42 8.34 4.74
C GLU A 158 19.97 9.52 5.57
N GLU A 159 19.18 10.56 5.72
CA GLU A 159 19.48 11.74 6.53
C GLU A 159 19.11 11.58 8.02
N GLU A 160 18.68 10.39 8.43
CA GLU A 160 18.23 10.08 9.80
C GLU A 160 17.09 10.97 10.33
N ARG A 161 16.29 11.55 9.45
CA ARG A 161 15.13 12.40 9.74
C ARG A 161 13.87 11.56 10.02
N LEU A 162 13.95 10.71 11.06
CA LEU A 162 12.90 9.71 11.35
C LEU A 162 11.55 10.30 11.72
N ALA A 163 11.51 11.48 12.35
CA ALA A 163 10.24 12.12 12.70
C ALA A 163 9.44 12.51 11.45
N GLU A 164 10.12 13.10 10.47
CA GLU A 164 9.54 13.55 9.21
C GLU A 164 9.18 12.36 8.30
N PHE A 165 10.07 11.38 8.23
CA PHE A 165 9.76 10.09 7.58
C PHE A 165 8.47 9.46 8.14
N ALA A 166 8.36 9.38 9.47
CA ALA A 166 7.21 8.76 10.12
C ALA A 166 5.92 9.56 9.86
N GLN A 167 5.99 10.89 9.90
CA GLN A 167 4.83 11.75 9.64
C GLN A 167 4.38 11.65 8.18
N GLY A 168 5.30 11.75 7.22
CA GLY A 168 4.99 11.60 5.79
C GLY A 168 4.43 10.22 5.46
N SER A 169 5.04 9.15 6.02
CA SER A 169 4.57 7.78 5.83
C SER A 169 3.18 7.54 6.44
N LEU A 170 2.92 8.05 7.64
CA LEU A 170 1.60 7.94 8.27
C LEU A 170 0.53 8.62 7.42
N THR A 171 0.80 9.84 6.95
CA THR A 171 -0.11 10.60 6.09
C THR A 171 -0.29 9.91 4.72
N GLY A 172 0.76 9.26 4.23
CA GLY A 172 0.70 8.42 3.02
C GLY A 172 -0.19 7.18 3.15
N LEU A 173 -0.26 6.57 4.34
CA LEU A 173 -1.00 5.32 4.58
C LEU A 173 -2.40 5.55 5.15
N ILE A 174 -2.66 6.70 5.76
CA ILE A 174 -3.92 7.03 6.41
C ILE A 174 -4.37 8.41 5.94
N ASN A 175 -5.49 8.48 5.25
CA ASN A 175 -6.05 9.72 4.74
C ASN A 175 -6.62 10.57 5.89
N PRO A 176 -5.97 11.68 6.28
CA PRO A 176 -6.41 12.48 7.42
C PRO A 176 -7.74 13.22 7.18
N LEU A 177 -8.16 13.37 5.91
CA LEU A 177 -9.43 13.99 5.55
C LEU A 177 -10.63 13.06 5.77
N ARG A 178 -10.40 11.76 5.97
CA ARG A 178 -11.43 10.72 6.01
C ARG A 178 -11.47 9.95 7.33
N LEU A 179 -10.76 10.39 8.37
CA LEU A 179 -10.63 9.69 9.64
C LEU A 179 -11.96 9.37 10.32
N GLU A 180 -12.92 10.29 10.26
CA GLU A 180 -14.24 10.09 10.85
C GLU A 180 -15.03 8.97 10.15
N ARG A 181 -14.82 8.82 8.84
CA ARG A 181 -15.46 7.79 8.02
C ARG A 181 -14.76 6.44 8.13
N THR A 182 -13.43 6.41 8.04
CA THR A 182 -12.66 5.16 8.12
C THR A 182 -12.70 4.52 9.50
N GLY A 183 -13.05 5.27 10.55
CA GLY A 183 -13.09 4.76 11.92
C GLY A 183 -11.72 4.48 12.52
N ILE A 184 -10.64 4.96 11.89
CA ILE A 184 -9.28 4.81 12.41
C ILE A 184 -9.12 5.65 13.68
N SER A 185 -8.94 4.98 14.82
CA SER A 185 -8.87 5.65 16.10
C SER A 185 -7.59 6.51 16.25
N PRO A 186 -7.65 7.62 17.01
CA PRO A 186 -6.47 8.39 17.35
C PRO A 186 -5.38 7.56 18.05
N GLY A 187 -5.80 6.57 18.85
CA GLY A 187 -4.89 5.63 19.54
C GLY A 187 -4.09 4.77 18.55
N PHE A 188 -4.74 4.22 17.53
CA PHE A 188 -4.09 3.46 16.48
C PHE A 188 -3.09 4.32 15.69
N ARG A 189 -3.49 5.53 15.28
CA ARG A 189 -2.60 6.47 14.58
C ARG A 189 -1.36 6.81 15.40
N LYS A 190 -1.55 7.09 16.70
CA LYS A 190 -0.44 7.38 17.61
C LYS A 190 0.50 6.19 17.79
N ALA A 191 -0.06 4.97 17.86
CA ALA A 191 0.74 3.74 17.94
C ALA A 191 1.56 3.52 16.67
N MET A 192 0.94 3.68 15.50
CA MET A 192 1.61 3.56 14.20
C MET A 192 2.70 4.61 14.02
N LEU A 193 2.43 5.88 14.36
CA LEU A 193 3.44 6.94 14.30
C LEU A 193 4.65 6.60 15.19
N ARG A 194 4.41 6.13 16.43
CA ARG A 194 5.48 5.71 17.33
C ARG A 194 6.29 4.53 16.78
N GLN A 195 5.63 3.57 16.15
CA GLN A 195 6.31 2.43 15.52
C GLN A 195 7.25 2.91 14.42
N LEU A 196 6.78 3.80 13.54
CA LEU A 196 7.57 4.37 12.45
C LEU A 196 8.76 5.20 12.96
N GLN A 197 8.57 5.97 14.04
CA GLN A 197 9.65 6.76 14.68
C GLN A 197 10.71 5.91 15.39
N ARG A 198 10.42 4.64 15.69
CA ARG A 198 11.29 3.75 16.45
C ARG A 198 11.89 2.62 15.63
N LEU A 199 11.81 2.72 14.31
CA LEU A 199 12.43 1.72 13.44
C LEU A 199 13.91 1.57 13.77
N THR A 200 14.32 0.35 14.06
CA THR A 200 15.73 -0.02 14.27
C THR A 200 16.54 0.17 12.98
N GLY A 201 17.86 0.21 13.08
CA GLY A 201 18.73 0.29 11.91
C GLY A 201 18.46 -0.84 10.89
N ALA A 202 18.25 -2.06 11.37
CA ALA A 202 17.93 -3.21 10.51
C ALA A 202 16.56 -3.07 9.82
N GLU A 203 15.53 -2.56 10.54
CA GLU A 203 14.21 -2.32 9.94
C GLU A 203 14.24 -1.18 8.93
N ARG A 204 15.02 -0.13 9.17
CA ARG A 204 15.23 0.96 8.21
C ARG A 204 15.89 0.46 6.93
N GLU A 205 16.94 -0.36 7.05
CA GLU A 205 17.65 -0.91 5.89
C GLU A 205 16.74 -1.86 5.10
N ARG A 206 15.96 -2.69 5.77
CA ARG A 206 14.93 -3.53 5.16
C ARG A 206 13.91 -2.69 4.38
N TYR A 207 13.39 -1.61 4.98
CA TYR A 207 12.46 -0.71 4.30
C TYR A 207 13.09 -0.07 3.06
N ARG A 208 14.34 0.42 3.17
CA ARG A 208 15.10 1.01 2.06
C ARG A 208 15.23 0.02 0.90
N GLN A 209 15.61 -1.21 1.19
CA GLN A 209 15.76 -2.25 0.18
C GLN A 209 14.43 -2.57 -0.52
N ASN A 210 13.37 -2.75 0.23
CA ASN A 210 12.04 -3.03 -0.33
C ASN A 210 11.50 -1.86 -1.17
N SER A 211 11.72 -0.64 -0.72
CA SER A 211 11.31 0.57 -1.46
C SER A 211 12.10 0.74 -2.76
N ARG A 212 13.42 0.44 -2.76
CA ARG A 212 14.21 0.43 -4.00
C ARG A 212 13.70 -0.63 -4.98
N ARG A 213 13.37 -1.84 -4.52
CA ARG A 213 12.75 -2.88 -5.37
C ARG A 213 11.46 -2.40 -6.04
N LEU A 214 10.62 -1.66 -5.30
CA LEU A 214 9.41 -1.07 -5.87
C LEU A 214 9.72 0.05 -6.89
N LEU A 215 10.70 0.88 -6.61
CA LEU A 215 11.14 1.93 -7.53
C LEU A 215 11.79 1.36 -8.81
N ASP A 216 12.51 0.25 -8.69
CA ASP A 216 13.16 -0.45 -9.81
C ASP A 216 12.17 -1.32 -10.60
N PHE A 217 10.97 -1.55 -10.05
CA PHE A 217 9.96 -2.37 -10.71
C PHE A 217 9.37 -1.66 -11.91
N ALA A 218 9.61 -2.20 -13.10
CA ALA A 218 9.15 -1.64 -14.38
C ALA A 218 7.64 -1.86 -14.65
N GLY A 219 6.92 -2.53 -13.74
CA GLY A 219 5.52 -2.90 -13.91
C GLY A 219 5.34 -4.36 -14.31
N PHE A 220 4.08 -4.78 -14.36
CA PHE A 220 3.71 -6.16 -14.73
C PHE A 220 3.74 -6.31 -16.25
N THR A 221 4.51 -7.26 -16.76
CA THR A 221 4.51 -7.66 -18.19
C THR A 221 3.50 -8.77 -18.46
N HIS A 222 3.17 -9.55 -17.42
CA HIS A 222 2.16 -10.62 -17.45
C HIS A 222 1.29 -10.49 -16.20
N TYR A 223 0.03 -10.83 -16.34
CA TYR A 223 -0.95 -10.74 -15.27
C TYR A 223 -1.41 -12.14 -14.85
N PRO A 224 -1.87 -12.31 -13.60
CA PRO A 224 -2.40 -13.58 -13.12
C PRO A 224 -3.53 -14.12 -14.01
N SER A 225 -3.47 -15.42 -14.30
CA SER A 225 -4.52 -16.15 -15.05
C SER A 225 -5.47 -16.93 -14.15
N CYS A 226 -5.11 -17.14 -12.88
CA CYS A 226 -5.99 -17.78 -11.90
C CYS A 226 -7.13 -16.85 -11.46
N PRO A 227 -8.21 -17.40 -10.86
CA PRO A 227 -9.22 -16.58 -10.20
C PRO A 227 -8.58 -15.60 -9.23
N THR A 228 -8.86 -14.31 -9.41
CA THR A 228 -8.23 -13.22 -8.66
C THR A 228 -9.30 -12.31 -8.05
N LEU A 229 -9.15 -11.99 -6.77
CA LEU A 229 -9.98 -10.99 -6.08
C LEU A 229 -9.11 -9.80 -5.70
N VAL A 230 -9.48 -8.61 -6.18
CA VAL A 230 -8.78 -7.35 -5.90
C VAL A 230 -9.67 -6.48 -5.01
N LEU A 231 -9.17 -6.12 -3.83
CA LEU A 231 -9.85 -5.25 -2.87
C LEU A 231 -9.16 -3.89 -2.81
N ALA A 232 -9.92 -2.81 -2.93
CA ALA A 232 -9.44 -1.44 -2.83
C ALA A 232 -10.25 -0.69 -1.78
N GLY A 233 -9.59 0.02 -0.85
CA GLY A 233 -10.28 0.96 0.03
C GLY A 233 -10.79 2.17 -0.75
N GLU A 234 -12.01 2.63 -0.47
CA GLU A 234 -12.63 3.79 -1.14
C GLU A 234 -11.77 5.05 -1.05
N PHE A 235 -11.05 5.23 0.06
CA PHE A 235 -10.23 6.40 0.35
C PHE A 235 -8.73 6.16 0.25
N ASP A 236 -8.31 5.00 -0.25
CA ASP A 236 -6.90 4.69 -0.46
C ASP A 236 -6.29 5.64 -1.50
N HIS A 237 -5.54 6.62 -1.02
CA HIS A 237 -4.84 7.57 -1.87
C HIS A 237 -3.40 7.16 -2.17
N PHE A 238 -2.86 6.19 -1.43
CA PHE A 238 -1.51 5.65 -1.63
C PHE A 238 -1.46 4.69 -2.81
N THR A 239 -2.37 3.69 -2.82
CA THR A 239 -2.63 2.81 -3.96
C THR A 239 -4.08 2.99 -4.38
N GLN A 240 -4.32 3.87 -5.35
CA GLN A 240 -5.67 4.38 -5.63
C GLN A 240 -6.59 3.32 -6.21
N PRO A 241 -7.92 3.37 -5.95
CA PRO A 241 -8.90 2.41 -6.46
C PRO A 241 -8.84 2.18 -7.97
N TRP A 242 -8.57 3.23 -8.76
CA TRP A 242 -8.44 3.06 -10.21
C TRP A 242 -7.20 2.22 -10.62
N GLU A 243 -6.12 2.23 -9.81
CA GLU A 243 -4.94 1.38 -10.06
C GLU A 243 -5.28 -0.09 -9.82
N HIS A 244 -6.07 -0.39 -8.76
CA HIS A 244 -6.60 -1.72 -8.48
C HIS A 244 -7.53 -2.19 -9.59
N ALA A 245 -8.45 -1.34 -10.02
CA ALA A 245 -9.38 -1.65 -11.10
C ALA A 245 -8.64 -1.90 -12.43
N ALA A 246 -7.64 -1.07 -12.76
CA ALA A 246 -6.80 -1.27 -13.95
C ALA A 246 -6.02 -2.60 -13.89
N PHE A 247 -5.47 -2.97 -12.71
CA PHE A 247 -4.83 -4.26 -12.52
C PHE A 247 -5.82 -5.41 -12.72
N ALA A 248 -7.00 -5.33 -12.10
CA ALA A 248 -8.05 -6.34 -12.25
C ALA A 248 -8.53 -6.46 -13.72
N ALA A 249 -8.63 -5.34 -14.43
CA ALA A 249 -9.00 -5.33 -15.86
C ALA A 249 -7.98 -6.09 -16.73
N ALA A 250 -6.70 -6.02 -16.37
CA ALA A 250 -5.62 -6.71 -17.07
C ALA A 250 -5.54 -8.22 -16.76
N CYS A 251 -6.08 -8.67 -15.62
CA CYS A 251 -6.16 -10.08 -15.28
C CYS A 251 -7.24 -10.80 -16.11
N THR A 252 -7.02 -12.08 -16.43
CA THR A 252 -7.98 -12.87 -17.24
C THR A 252 -9.28 -13.14 -16.48
N GLN A 253 -9.17 -13.46 -15.19
CA GLN A 253 -10.29 -13.85 -14.33
C GLN A 253 -10.19 -13.06 -13.00
N ALA A 254 -10.64 -11.80 -13.01
CA ALA A 254 -10.60 -11.00 -11.79
C ALA A 254 -11.96 -10.39 -11.45
N ASP A 255 -12.32 -10.48 -10.18
CA ASP A 255 -13.29 -9.65 -9.50
C ASP A 255 -12.57 -8.48 -8.81
N CYS A 256 -13.18 -7.30 -8.83
CA CYS A 256 -12.70 -6.13 -8.12
C CYS A 256 -13.80 -5.56 -7.24
N ALA A 257 -13.47 -5.22 -6.00
CA ALA A 257 -14.42 -4.61 -5.08
C ALA A 257 -13.83 -3.38 -4.39
N LEU A 258 -14.64 -2.34 -4.33
CA LEU A 258 -14.40 -1.13 -3.58
C LEU A 258 -14.95 -1.31 -2.16
N ILE A 259 -14.12 -1.20 -1.15
CA ILE A 259 -14.49 -1.31 0.26
C ILE A 259 -14.84 0.08 0.76
N HIS A 260 -16.12 0.28 1.12
CA HIS A 260 -16.64 1.56 1.56
C HIS A 260 -15.99 2.00 2.87
N ASP A 261 -15.75 3.29 2.98
CA ASP A 261 -15.12 3.90 4.15
C ASP A 261 -13.79 3.24 4.56
N GLY A 262 -13.14 2.53 3.65
CA GLY A 262 -11.82 1.94 3.82
C GLY A 262 -10.72 2.81 3.22
N ASP A 263 -9.55 2.81 3.85
CA ASP A 263 -8.33 3.43 3.37
C ASP A 263 -7.34 2.35 2.91
N HIS A 264 -6.05 2.62 2.87
CA HIS A 264 -5.01 1.66 2.47
C HIS A 264 -5.00 0.37 3.30
N LEU A 265 -5.47 0.43 4.53
CA LEU A 265 -5.59 -0.69 5.45
C LEU A 265 -7.01 -1.27 5.53
N ALA A 266 -7.78 -1.17 4.45
CA ALA A 266 -9.21 -1.55 4.40
C ALA A 266 -9.50 -2.95 4.98
N GLN A 267 -8.60 -3.93 4.79
CA GLN A 267 -8.74 -5.28 5.34
C GLN A 267 -8.70 -5.33 6.89
N PHE A 268 -8.12 -4.33 7.55
CA PHE A 268 -8.12 -4.20 9.01
C PHE A 268 -9.23 -3.28 9.52
N GLU A 269 -9.57 -2.27 8.74
CA GLU A 269 -10.57 -1.26 9.09
C GLU A 269 -12.00 -1.76 8.88
N ARG A 270 -12.21 -2.55 7.83
CA ARG A 270 -13.50 -3.04 7.34
C ARG A 270 -13.52 -4.56 7.19
N ARG A 271 -13.09 -5.26 8.25
CA ARG A 271 -12.94 -6.73 8.25
C ARG A 271 -14.18 -7.45 7.77
N ASP A 272 -15.36 -7.09 8.29
CA ASP A 272 -16.61 -7.76 7.94
C ASP A 272 -16.96 -7.59 6.46
N ALA A 273 -16.74 -6.41 5.90
CA ALA A 273 -16.95 -6.15 4.47
C ALA A 273 -15.98 -6.96 3.61
N CYS A 274 -14.70 -7.03 3.99
CA CYS A 274 -13.70 -7.85 3.30
C CYS A 274 -14.01 -9.34 3.44
N ALA A 275 -14.41 -9.80 4.62
CA ALA A 275 -14.72 -11.20 4.91
C ALA A 275 -15.87 -11.74 4.07
N GLN A 276 -16.92 -10.94 3.83
CA GLN A 276 -18.03 -11.29 2.93
C GLN A 276 -17.58 -11.60 1.50
N LEU A 277 -16.41 -11.09 1.10
CA LEU A 277 -15.84 -11.29 -0.23
C LEU A 277 -14.81 -12.43 -0.23
N TYR A 278 -13.84 -12.43 0.69
CA TYR A 278 -12.77 -13.42 0.61
C TYR A 278 -13.16 -14.81 1.08
N ARG A 279 -14.12 -14.96 2.02
CA ARG A 279 -14.60 -16.28 2.45
C ARG A 279 -15.19 -17.09 1.29
N PRO A 280 -16.25 -16.62 0.59
CA PRO A 280 -16.78 -17.34 -0.55
C PRO A 280 -15.75 -17.48 -1.69
N PHE A 281 -14.88 -16.49 -1.88
CA PHE A 281 -13.83 -16.56 -2.88
C PHE A 281 -12.89 -17.74 -2.66
N PHE A 282 -12.38 -17.95 -1.46
CA PHE A 282 -11.49 -19.07 -1.17
C PHE A 282 -12.21 -20.42 -1.13
N LEU A 283 -13.52 -20.43 -0.86
CA LEU A 283 -14.36 -21.63 -0.89
C LEU A 283 -14.88 -21.99 -2.29
N ASP A 284 -14.45 -21.29 -3.34
CA ASP A 284 -14.95 -21.46 -4.70
C ASP A 284 -16.47 -21.27 -4.83
N GLN A 285 -17.01 -20.35 -4.05
CA GLN A 285 -18.43 -20.01 -4.04
C GLN A 285 -18.66 -18.67 -4.77
N ALA A 286 -19.88 -18.47 -5.22
CA ALA A 286 -20.26 -17.21 -5.83
C ALA A 286 -20.14 -16.05 -4.84
N LEU A 287 -19.49 -14.96 -5.27
CA LEU A 287 -19.43 -13.73 -4.47
C LEU A 287 -20.81 -13.10 -4.35
N PRO A 288 -21.18 -12.52 -3.18
CA PRO A 288 -22.45 -11.83 -3.02
C PRO A 288 -22.61 -10.73 -4.06
N ALA A 289 -23.79 -10.60 -4.65
CA ALA A 289 -24.07 -9.58 -5.66
C ALA A 289 -24.06 -8.16 -5.06
N ALA A 290 -24.49 -8.03 -3.81
CA ALA A 290 -24.55 -6.78 -3.06
C ALA A 290 -23.95 -6.97 -1.65
N PRO A 291 -22.60 -6.99 -1.51
CA PRO A 291 -21.96 -7.13 -0.21
C PRO A 291 -22.20 -5.88 0.64
N ILE A 292 -22.41 -6.06 1.94
CA ILE A 292 -22.59 -4.95 2.87
C ILE A 292 -21.23 -4.27 3.10
N GLY A 293 -21.17 -2.94 2.93
CA GLY A 293 -19.94 -2.17 3.10
C GLY A 293 -18.92 -2.30 1.97
N ALA A 294 -19.35 -2.84 0.83
CA ALA A 294 -18.52 -2.91 -0.37
C ALA A 294 -19.36 -2.82 -1.65
N THR A 295 -18.74 -2.42 -2.74
CA THR A 295 -19.32 -2.47 -4.09
C THR A 295 -18.46 -3.31 -5.01
N ARG A 296 -19.02 -4.37 -5.58
CA ARG A 296 -18.36 -5.10 -6.66
C ARG A 296 -18.41 -4.29 -7.94
N LEU A 297 -17.27 -4.10 -8.57
CA LEU A 297 -17.16 -3.36 -9.82
C LEU A 297 -17.40 -4.32 -11.00
N ALA A 298 -18.36 -3.97 -11.87
CA ALA A 298 -18.58 -4.73 -13.09
C ALA A 298 -17.32 -4.65 -13.98
N ARG A 299 -16.91 -5.78 -14.57
CA ARG A 299 -15.69 -5.86 -15.39
C ARG A 299 -15.67 -4.83 -16.53
N SER A 300 -16.82 -4.53 -17.13
CA SER A 300 -16.96 -3.53 -18.18
C SER A 300 -16.67 -2.09 -17.69
N ARG A 301 -16.74 -1.84 -16.37
CA ARG A 301 -16.56 -0.52 -15.76
C ARG A 301 -15.23 -0.33 -15.05
N LEU A 302 -14.34 -1.33 -15.03
CA LEU A 302 -13.07 -1.26 -14.32
C LEU A 302 -12.17 -0.12 -14.80
N ASN A 303 -12.20 0.21 -16.09
CA ASN A 303 -11.42 1.30 -16.68
C ASN A 303 -12.09 2.68 -16.52
N GLU A 304 -13.32 2.74 -15.97
CA GLU A 304 -14.07 3.96 -15.74
C GLU A 304 -13.91 4.50 -14.30
N VAL A 305 -13.20 3.77 -13.43
CA VAL A 305 -13.01 4.19 -12.04
C VAL A 305 -12.28 5.52 -12.01
N GLU A 306 -12.87 6.49 -11.28
CA GLU A 306 -12.37 7.86 -11.19
C GLU A 306 -10.92 7.88 -10.64
N ARG A 307 -10.05 8.57 -11.34
CA ARG A 307 -8.64 8.70 -10.98
C ARG A 307 -8.38 9.74 -9.91
N ARG A 308 -9.31 10.66 -9.70
CA ARG A 308 -9.19 11.70 -8.70
C ARG A 308 -9.96 11.30 -7.44
N GLN A 309 -9.21 10.99 -6.40
CA GLN A 309 -9.78 10.60 -5.11
C GLN A 309 -10.29 11.79 -4.29
N GLU A 310 -9.63 12.92 -4.43
CA GLU A 310 -9.97 14.13 -3.69
C GLU A 310 -10.19 15.28 -4.66
N PRO A 311 -11.26 16.08 -4.46
CA PRO A 311 -11.49 17.25 -5.27
C PRO A 311 -10.35 18.24 -5.13
N ARG A 312 -9.96 18.84 -6.23
CA ARG A 312 -9.05 19.98 -6.26
C ARG A 312 -9.88 21.24 -6.42
N LEU A 313 -9.65 22.19 -5.56
CA LEU A 313 -10.42 23.40 -5.49
C LEU A 313 -9.62 24.55 -6.05
N ALA A 314 -10.27 25.46 -6.77
CA ALA A 314 -9.70 26.76 -7.04
C ALA A 314 -9.78 27.57 -5.74
N PRO A 315 -8.66 27.90 -5.07
CA PRO A 315 -8.71 28.65 -3.82
C PRO A 315 -9.23 30.07 -4.09
N ALA A 316 -9.96 30.62 -3.11
CA ALA A 316 -10.42 32.02 -3.17
C ALA A 316 -9.24 32.99 -3.30
N GLN A 317 -8.17 32.73 -2.58
CA GLN A 317 -6.90 33.44 -2.68
C GLN A 317 -5.91 32.61 -3.49
N ARG A 318 -5.56 33.11 -4.66
CA ARG A 318 -4.71 32.39 -5.61
C ARG A 318 -3.25 32.78 -5.54
N ALA A 319 -2.93 33.95 -4.97
CA ALA A 319 -1.56 34.43 -4.88
C ALA A 319 -0.74 33.57 -3.90
N GLY A 320 0.39 33.06 -4.36
CA GLY A 320 1.32 32.28 -3.57
C GLY A 320 2.77 32.58 -3.92
N ARG A 321 3.68 32.04 -3.14
CA ARG A 321 5.13 32.11 -3.39
C ARG A 321 5.77 30.74 -3.24
N LEU A 322 6.52 30.33 -4.27
CA LEU A 322 7.44 29.20 -4.18
C LEU A 322 8.77 29.69 -3.65
N HIS A 323 9.29 29.03 -2.63
CA HIS A 323 10.60 29.29 -2.04
C HIS A 323 11.56 28.15 -2.27
N HIS A 324 12.79 28.47 -2.67
CA HIS A 324 13.90 27.53 -2.78
C HIS A 324 15.18 28.23 -2.32
N ALA A 325 16.04 27.50 -1.59
CA ALA A 325 17.23 28.10 -1.00
C ALA A 325 18.15 28.79 -2.00
N GLU A 326 18.33 28.20 -3.19
CA GLU A 326 19.23 28.72 -4.23
C GLU A 326 18.53 29.67 -5.22
N LEU A 327 17.25 29.45 -5.50
CA LEU A 327 16.50 30.21 -6.53
C LEU A 327 15.70 31.37 -5.93
N GLY A 328 15.69 31.48 -4.60
CA GLY A 328 14.93 32.53 -3.90
C GLY A 328 13.44 32.30 -3.93
N SER A 329 12.67 33.38 -4.08
CA SER A 329 11.20 33.38 -3.99
C SER A 329 10.59 33.75 -5.35
N LEU A 330 9.77 32.84 -5.88
CA LEU A 330 9.06 32.96 -7.15
C LEU A 330 7.57 33.22 -6.88
N ALA A 331 7.00 34.26 -7.49
CA ALA A 331 5.58 34.54 -7.42
C ALA A 331 4.82 33.52 -8.29
N VAL A 332 3.76 32.95 -7.75
CA VAL A 332 2.91 31.98 -8.44
C VAL A 332 1.43 32.21 -8.16
N GLU A 333 0.58 31.76 -9.06
CA GLU A 333 -0.85 31.68 -8.88
C GLU A 333 -1.27 30.22 -8.68
N VAL A 334 -2.02 29.92 -7.61
CA VAL A 334 -2.55 28.59 -7.34
C VAL A 334 -3.82 28.39 -8.16
N GLN A 335 -3.76 27.52 -9.13
CA GLN A 335 -4.90 27.17 -9.99
C GLN A 335 -5.79 26.12 -9.35
N GLU A 336 -5.17 25.12 -8.74
CA GLU A 336 -5.83 24.02 -8.03
C GLU A 336 -5.08 23.72 -6.75
N LEU A 337 -5.80 23.56 -5.65
CA LEU A 337 -5.27 23.16 -4.35
C LEU A 337 -6.06 21.96 -3.83
N GLY A 338 -5.35 20.90 -3.42
CA GLY A 338 -5.88 19.78 -2.68
C GLY A 338 -4.94 19.40 -1.55
N PHE A 339 -5.36 18.47 -0.70
CA PHE A 339 -4.52 18.05 0.43
C PHE A 339 -3.21 17.39 -0.03
N PHE A 340 -3.24 16.59 -1.09
CA PHE A 340 -2.05 15.85 -1.55
C PHE A 340 -1.22 16.58 -2.60
N GLY A 341 -1.66 17.72 -3.10
CA GLY A 341 -0.90 18.45 -4.10
C GLY A 341 -1.64 19.65 -4.68
N ALA A 342 -0.94 20.39 -5.53
CA ALA A 342 -1.44 21.59 -6.16
C ALA A 342 -1.03 21.67 -7.63
N ARG A 343 -1.72 22.58 -8.36
CA ARG A 343 -1.30 23.06 -9.67
C ARG A 343 -1.10 24.58 -9.58
N LEU A 344 0.08 24.99 -9.97
CA LEU A 344 0.50 26.38 -9.94
C LEU A 344 0.71 26.92 -11.36
N GLN A 345 0.59 28.24 -11.51
CA GLN A 345 0.92 28.99 -12.72
C GLN A 345 1.87 30.12 -12.35
N GLY A 346 2.92 30.36 -13.12
CA GLY A 346 3.87 31.46 -12.89
C GLY A 346 5.06 31.42 -13.81
N ALA A 347 5.83 32.50 -13.84
CA ALA A 347 7.09 32.55 -14.61
C ALA A 347 8.17 31.69 -13.89
N LEU A 348 8.16 30.39 -14.21
CA LEU A 348 9.05 29.40 -13.60
C LEU A 348 10.25 29.14 -14.51
N PRO A 349 11.48 29.11 -13.96
CA PRO A 349 12.66 28.74 -14.74
C PRO A 349 12.55 27.28 -15.25
N ALA A 350 13.13 27.01 -16.40
CA ALA A 350 13.22 25.65 -16.91
C ALA A 350 14.16 24.81 -16.03
N GLY A 351 13.80 23.53 -15.82
CA GLY A 351 14.64 22.60 -15.06
C GLY A 351 14.66 22.90 -13.55
N LEU A 352 13.50 23.06 -12.94
CA LEU A 352 13.39 23.23 -11.50
C LEU A 352 14.11 22.12 -10.73
N PRO A 353 14.85 22.44 -9.65
CA PRO A 353 15.32 21.44 -8.70
C PRO A 353 14.21 20.51 -8.25
N VAL A 354 14.52 19.23 -8.11
CA VAL A 354 13.50 18.21 -7.73
C VAL A 354 13.10 18.27 -6.25
N ARG A 355 13.82 19.04 -5.43
CA ARG A 355 13.65 19.12 -3.96
C ARG A 355 13.90 20.51 -3.43
N GLY A 356 13.66 20.70 -2.13
CA GLY A 356 13.98 21.94 -1.42
C GLY A 356 12.96 23.05 -1.63
N TRP A 357 11.78 22.73 -2.11
CA TRP A 357 10.72 23.67 -2.39
C TRP A 357 9.71 23.74 -1.26
N GLN A 358 9.28 24.95 -0.98
CA GLN A 358 8.18 25.25 -0.06
C GLN A 358 7.20 26.21 -0.73
N LEU A 359 5.91 26.01 -0.47
CA LEU A 359 4.84 26.89 -0.91
C LEU A 359 4.32 27.70 0.28
N ALA A 360 4.39 29.03 0.16
CA ALA A 360 3.75 29.97 1.06
C ALA A 360 2.41 30.41 0.49
N LEU A 361 1.35 30.20 1.28
CA LEU A 361 -0.01 30.69 1.01
C LEU A 361 -0.52 31.46 2.22
N GLU A 362 -1.30 32.50 1.99
CA GLU A 362 -1.88 33.26 3.09
C GLU A 362 -2.78 32.36 3.97
N GLY A 363 -2.62 32.47 5.26
CA GLY A 363 -3.36 31.67 6.25
C GLY A 363 -2.89 30.23 6.44
N LEU A 364 -1.80 29.82 5.75
CA LEU A 364 -1.20 28.50 5.91
C LEU A 364 0.27 28.58 6.33
N PRO A 365 0.76 27.63 7.12
CA PRO A 365 2.21 27.43 7.29
C PRO A 365 2.88 27.12 5.95
N MET A 366 4.21 27.20 5.92
CA MET A 366 5.00 26.76 4.76
C MET A 366 4.75 25.28 4.48
N LEU A 367 4.44 24.95 3.23
CA LEU A 367 4.13 23.60 2.78
C LEU A 367 5.29 23.01 1.98
N ASP A 368 5.94 21.99 2.51
CA ASP A 368 6.99 21.26 1.81
C ASP A 368 6.42 20.45 0.65
N LEU A 369 7.11 20.50 -0.50
CA LEU A 369 6.60 19.92 -1.73
C LEU A 369 7.71 19.36 -2.65
N LEU A 370 7.29 18.52 -3.58
CA LEU A 370 8.10 18.02 -4.68
C LEU A 370 7.44 18.41 -6.01
N PRO A 371 8.18 19.07 -6.93
CA PRO A 371 7.76 19.26 -8.31
C PRO A 371 7.59 17.91 -9.01
N LEU A 372 6.48 17.73 -9.75
CA LEU A 372 6.23 16.50 -10.51
C LEU A 372 6.35 16.70 -12.01
N ARG A 373 5.75 17.79 -12.51
CA ARG A 373 5.70 18.08 -13.94
C ARG A 373 5.59 19.58 -14.16
N GLN A 374 6.52 20.11 -14.94
CA GLN A 374 6.43 21.45 -15.48
C GLN A 374 6.01 21.39 -16.96
N ALA A 375 5.06 22.24 -17.36
CA ALA A 375 4.60 22.39 -18.72
C ALA A 375 4.42 23.90 -19.02
N GLY A 376 5.44 24.50 -19.63
CA GLY A 376 5.52 25.96 -19.75
C GLY A 376 5.53 26.60 -18.35
N ASP A 377 4.62 27.53 -18.13
CA ASP A 377 4.44 28.25 -16.86
C ASP A 377 3.61 27.49 -15.82
N ALA A 378 3.13 26.29 -16.14
CA ALA A 378 2.33 25.47 -15.23
C ALA A 378 3.19 24.42 -14.52
N LEU A 379 3.01 24.27 -13.20
CA LEU A 379 3.67 23.29 -12.35
C LEU A 379 2.64 22.44 -11.61
N SER A 380 2.72 21.12 -11.76
CA SER A 380 2.03 20.17 -10.89
C SER A 380 3.00 19.68 -9.82
N LEU A 381 2.55 19.57 -8.59
CA LEU A 381 3.37 19.20 -7.44
C LEU A 381 2.62 18.26 -6.49
N VAL A 382 3.38 17.62 -5.58
CA VAL A 382 2.86 16.84 -4.45
C VAL A 382 3.41 17.41 -3.15
N PHE A 383 2.57 17.46 -2.10
CA PHE A 383 3.00 17.82 -0.75
C PHE A 383 3.60 16.60 -0.04
N THR A 384 4.67 16.81 0.72
CA THR A 384 5.39 15.71 1.39
C THR A 384 4.82 15.36 2.78
N HIS A 385 4.05 16.28 3.37
CA HIS A 385 3.43 16.11 4.69
C HIS A 385 4.40 15.72 5.83
N MET A 386 5.64 16.20 5.76
CA MET A 386 6.66 15.93 6.78
C MET A 386 6.41 16.66 8.09
N ASP A 387 5.71 17.79 8.05
CA ASP A 387 5.32 18.60 9.20
C ASP A 387 3.85 18.35 9.56
N ALA A 388 3.60 17.93 10.82
CA ALA A 388 2.27 17.60 11.30
C ALA A 388 1.35 18.83 11.43
N ALA A 389 1.91 20.01 11.83
CA ALA A 389 1.14 21.23 11.99
C ALA A 389 0.72 21.78 10.61
N ALA A 390 1.64 21.78 9.65
CA ALA A 390 1.36 22.19 8.28
C ALA A 390 0.32 21.26 7.62
N SER A 391 0.45 19.94 7.82
CA SER A 391 -0.52 18.95 7.33
C SER A 391 -1.92 19.17 7.92
N THR A 392 -2.00 19.45 9.23
CA THR A 392 -3.27 19.72 9.91
C THR A 392 -3.91 21.00 9.39
N ALA A 393 -3.15 22.09 9.31
CA ALA A 393 -3.64 23.36 8.81
C ALA A 393 -4.13 23.27 7.36
N LEU A 394 -3.39 22.54 6.49
CA LEU A 394 -3.82 22.31 5.13
C LEU A 394 -5.11 21.46 5.06
N ALA A 395 -5.23 20.41 5.89
CA ALA A 395 -6.43 19.59 5.96
C ALA A 395 -7.66 20.41 6.38
N GLU A 396 -7.51 21.30 7.38
CA GLU A 396 -8.56 22.20 7.82
C GLU A 396 -8.94 23.22 6.74
N HIS A 397 -7.96 23.72 6.00
CA HIS A 397 -8.17 24.69 4.92
C HIS A 397 -8.95 24.11 3.74
N VAL A 398 -8.67 22.86 3.34
CA VAL A 398 -9.32 22.24 2.16
C VAL A 398 -10.64 21.52 2.49
N ARG A 399 -10.87 21.12 3.76
CA ARG A 399 -12.05 20.34 4.18
C ARG A 399 -13.41 21.02 3.91
N PRO A 400 -13.64 22.31 4.20
CA PRO A 400 -14.94 22.94 3.99
C PRO A 400 -15.43 22.86 2.54
N ALA A 401 -14.51 23.04 1.61
CA ALA A 401 -14.82 23.02 0.20
C ALA A 401 -14.99 21.60 -0.38
N GLN A 402 -14.39 20.58 0.26
CA GLN A 402 -14.62 19.18 -0.08
C GLN A 402 -16.01 18.70 0.36
N LEU A 403 -16.50 19.17 1.49
CA LEU A 403 -17.88 18.88 1.95
C LEU A 403 -18.92 19.51 1.02
N ALA A 404 -18.66 20.71 0.50
CA ALA A 404 -19.54 21.39 -0.44
C ALA A 404 -19.56 20.77 -1.85
N ALA A 405 -18.48 20.10 -2.27
CA ALA A 405 -18.39 19.41 -3.55
C ALA A 405 -18.99 17.99 -3.54
N ALA A 406 -19.21 17.43 -2.34
CA ALA A 406 -19.81 16.10 -2.14
C ALA A 406 -21.30 16.13 -1.81
N ALA A 407 -21.89 17.33 -1.61
CA ALA A 407 -23.33 17.59 -1.42
C ALA A 407 -23.99 17.98 -2.74
#